data_91438d03108ba3043bb86379dd981d11
#
_entry.id   91438d03108ba3043bb86379dd981d11
#
_cell.length_a   1.000
_cell.length_b   1.000
_cell.length_c   1.000
_cell.angle_alpha   90.00
_cell.angle_beta   90.00
_cell.angle_gamma   90.00
#
_symmetry.space_group_name_H-M   'P 1'
#
loop_
_entity.id
_entity.type
_entity.pdbx_description
1 polymer ?
#
loop_
_entity_poly.entity_id
_entity_poly.type
_entity_poly.pdbx_seq_one_letter_code
_entity_poly.pdbx_strand_id
1 'polypeptide(L)' 'MRPRETQLCIYIKDIAIITGKSYRQAWRIHNKIKNHYKKSPEQFLCIAEFCEYTGIPETLVRAQMM' A
#
# COMPACT_ATOMS: atom_id res chain seq x y z
N MET A 1 9.72 -9.26 16.80
CA MET A 1 9.16 -8.39 15.77
C MET A 1 9.15 -9.12 14.44
N ARG A 2 8.07 -8.99 13.70
CA ARG A 2 7.94 -9.68 12.41
C ARG A 2 8.77 -8.99 11.33
N PRO A 3 9.51 -9.76 10.51
CA PRO A 3 10.22 -9.17 9.37
C PRO A 3 9.26 -8.52 8.39
N ARG A 4 9.69 -7.43 7.77
CA ARG A 4 8.83 -6.69 6.87
C ARG A 4 8.52 -7.45 5.57
N GLU A 5 9.40 -8.34 5.16
CA GLU A 5 9.17 -9.14 3.96
C GLU A 5 8.02 -10.12 4.12
N THR A 6 7.54 -10.34 5.35
CA THR A 6 6.36 -11.19 5.57
C THR A 6 5.08 -10.39 5.74
N GLN A 7 5.16 -9.06 5.68
CA GLN A 7 3.99 -8.22 5.80
C GLN A 7 3.11 -8.38 4.56
N LEU A 8 1.81 -8.54 4.78
CA LEU A 8 0.86 -8.72 3.68
C LEU A 8 0.06 -7.47 3.37
N CYS A 9 -0.13 -6.60 4.35
CA CYS A 9 -0.96 -5.40 4.20
C CYS A 9 -0.09 -4.17 3.99
N ILE A 10 -0.65 -3.19 3.27
CA ILE A 10 0.01 -1.91 3.09
C ILE A 10 -0.86 -0.84 3.75
N TYR A 11 -0.22 0.08 4.45
CA TYR A 11 -0.93 1.13 5.18
C TYR A 11 -0.66 2.49 4.56
N ILE A 12 -1.45 3.47 4.98
CA ILE A 12 -1.35 4.82 4.41
C ILE A 12 0.06 5.39 4.55
N LYS A 13 0.68 5.22 5.70
CA LYS A 13 2.03 5.76 5.89
C LYS A 13 3.05 5.06 5.00
N ASP A 14 2.83 3.77 4.70
CA ASP A 14 3.70 3.04 3.79
C ASP A 14 3.60 3.62 2.39
N ILE A 15 2.37 3.93 1.96
CA ILE A 15 2.14 4.53 0.65
C ILE A 15 2.81 5.91 0.58
N ALA A 16 2.72 6.68 1.64
CA ALA A 16 3.37 8.00 1.70
C ALA A 16 4.87 7.88 1.52
N ILE A 17 5.49 6.91 2.17
CA ILE A 17 6.93 6.69 2.05
C ILE A 17 7.30 6.23 0.66
N ILE A 18 6.56 5.27 0.11
CA ILE A 18 6.84 4.69 -1.21
C ILE A 18 6.71 5.74 -2.30
N THR A 19 5.66 6.55 -2.24
CA THR A 19 5.38 7.52 -3.30
C THR A 19 6.01 8.87 -3.08
N GLY A 20 6.51 9.14 -1.87
CA GLY A 20 7.06 10.44 -1.53
C GLY A 20 5.99 11.52 -1.40
N LYS A 21 4.74 11.14 -1.25
CA LYS A 21 3.63 12.09 -1.14
C LYS A 21 3.25 12.33 0.32
N SER A 22 2.44 13.37 0.55
CA SER A 22 1.96 13.67 1.89
C SER A 22 1.01 12.57 2.39
N TYR A 23 0.80 12.54 3.70
CA TYR A 23 -0.14 11.58 4.30
C TYR A 23 -1.54 11.72 3.70
N ARG A 24 -1.98 12.96 3.49
CA ARG A 24 -3.31 13.21 2.92
C ARG A 24 -3.42 12.62 1.51
N GLN A 25 -2.39 12.82 0.69
CA GLN A 25 -2.39 12.26 -0.65
C GLN A 25 -2.32 10.75 -0.64
N ALA A 26 -1.54 10.19 0.28
CA ALA A 26 -1.45 8.75 0.45
C ALA A 26 -2.81 8.17 0.87
N TRP A 27 -3.54 8.88 1.73
CA TRP A 27 -4.87 8.47 2.16
C TRP A 27 -5.81 8.38 0.95
N ARG A 28 -5.74 9.37 0.06
CA ARG A 28 -6.58 9.37 -1.14
C ARG A 28 -6.23 8.20 -2.06
N ILE A 29 -4.95 7.94 -2.23
CA ILE A 29 -4.50 6.81 -3.04
C ILE A 29 -5.00 5.50 -2.45
N HIS A 30 -4.85 5.34 -1.15
CA HIS A 30 -5.28 4.14 -0.43
C HIS A 30 -6.78 3.88 -0.65
N ASN A 31 -7.60 4.91 -0.47
CA ASN A 31 -9.03 4.78 -0.67
C ASN A 31 -9.40 4.50 -2.13
N LYS A 32 -8.70 5.15 -3.05
CA LYS A 32 -8.95 4.95 -4.47
C LYS A 32 -8.70 3.50 -4.87
N ILE A 33 -7.63 2.90 -4.36
CA ILE A 33 -7.31 1.52 -4.66
C ILE A 33 -8.32 0.57 -4.04
N LYS A 34 -8.72 0.85 -2.79
CA LYS A 34 -9.73 0.03 -2.12
C LYS A 34 -11.05 0.06 -2.88
N ASN A 35 -11.44 1.23 -3.38
CA ASN A 35 -12.65 1.35 -4.18
C ASN A 35 -12.54 0.60 -5.50
N HIS A 36 -11.36 0.63 -6.10
CA HIS A 36 -11.11 -0.08 -7.33
C HIS A 36 -11.33 -1.59 -7.18
N TYR A 37 -10.89 -2.14 -6.06
CA TYR A 37 -11.06 -3.56 -5.76
C TYR A 37 -12.35 -3.86 -4.99
N LYS A 38 -13.20 -2.86 -4.83
CA LYS A 38 -14.51 -3.00 -4.17
C LYS A 38 -14.40 -3.58 -2.76
N LYS A 39 -13.36 -3.15 -2.04
CA LYS A 39 -13.17 -3.58 -0.66
C LYS A 39 -14.05 -2.76 0.28
N SER A 40 -14.53 -3.39 1.34
CA SER A 40 -15.26 -2.67 2.38
C SER A 40 -14.28 -1.83 3.20
N PRO A 41 -14.77 -0.80 3.92
CA PRO A 41 -13.88 0.02 4.75
C PRO A 41 -13.12 -0.77 5.81
N GLU A 42 -13.65 -1.93 6.19
CA GLU A 42 -13.03 -2.75 7.23
C GLU A 42 -11.95 -3.69 6.70
N GLN A 43 -11.87 -3.86 5.39
CA GLN A 43 -10.88 -4.74 4.79
C GLN A 43 -9.57 -4.01 4.58
N PHE A 44 -8.47 -4.72 4.78
CA PHE A 44 -7.14 -4.15 4.57
C PHE A 44 -6.77 -4.21 3.10
N LEU A 45 -5.94 -3.24 2.69
CA LEU A 45 -5.38 -3.26 1.35
C LEU A 45 -4.12 -4.11 1.39
N CYS A 46 -4.00 -5.05 0.44
CA CYS A 46 -2.84 -5.92 0.36
C CYS A 46 -1.74 -5.30 -0.48
N ILE A 47 -0.49 -5.65 -0.16
CA ILE A 47 0.66 -5.16 -0.93
C ILE A 47 0.54 -5.60 -2.39
N ALA A 48 0.10 -6.84 -2.62
CA ALA A 48 -0.05 -7.34 -3.99
C ALA A 48 -1.04 -6.50 -4.79
N GLU A 49 -2.13 -6.09 -4.15
CA GLU A 49 -3.14 -5.25 -4.82
C GLU A 49 -2.59 -3.87 -5.14
N PHE A 50 -1.83 -3.29 -4.21
CA PHE A 50 -1.19 -2.01 -4.44
C PHE A 50 -0.22 -2.10 -5.62
N CYS A 51 0.58 -3.15 -5.65
CA CYS A 51 1.55 -3.35 -6.72
C CYS A 51 0.86 -3.51 -8.07
N GLU A 52 -0.23 -4.27 -8.11
CA GLU A 52 -0.97 -4.48 -9.34
C GLU A 52 -1.59 -3.18 -9.84
N TYR A 53 -2.16 -2.40 -8.93
CA TYR A 53 -2.83 -1.15 -9.28
C TYR A 53 -1.84 -0.11 -9.81
N THR A 54 -0.70 0.04 -9.13
CA THR A 54 0.27 1.08 -9.46
C THR A 54 1.29 0.65 -10.50
N GLY A 55 1.45 -0.65 -10.70
CA GLY A 55 2.47 -1.16 -11.61
C GLY A 55 3.85 -1.18 -10.99
N ILE A 56 3.99 -0.89 -9.71
CA ILE A 56 5.28 -0.92 -9.02
C ILE A 56 5.59 -2.35 -8.59
N PRO A 57 6.79 -2.88 -8.93
CA PRO A 57 7.13 -4.24 -8.52
C PRO A 57 7.13 -4.40 -7.00
N GLU A 58 6.68 -5.55 -6.54
CA GLU A 58 6.58 -5.82 -5.10
C GLU A 58 7.94 -5.72 -4.42
N THR A 59 9.01 -6.13 -5.11
CA THR A 59 10.35 -6.06 -4.53
C THR A 59 10.73 -4.63 -4.19
N LEU A 60 10.36 -3.67 -5.04
CA LEU A 60 10.65 -2.26 -4.78
C LEU A 60 9.81 -1.72 -3.65
N VAL A 61 8.54 -2.12 -3.59
CA VAL A 61 7.65 -1.70 -2.52
C VAL A 61 8.19 -2.16 -1.17
N ARG A 62 8.55 -3.44 -1.07
CA ARG A 62 9.05 -3.98 0.19
C ARG A 62 10.38 -3.36 0.58
N ALA A 63 11.22 -3.02 -0.38
CA ALA A 63 12.50 -2.37 -0.09
C ALA A 63 12.28 -1.01 0.57
N GLN A 64 11.26 -0.28 0.16
CA GLN A 64 10.95 1.03 0.75
C GLN A 64 10.30 0.90 2.14
N MET A 65 9.72 -0.24 2.44
CA MET A 65 9.04 -0.45 3.72
C MET A 65 9.99 -0.93 4.81
N MET A 66 11.19 -1.30 4.48
CA MET A 66 12.17 -1.79 5.44
C MET A 66 12.91 -0.67 6.15
#